data_28d76c963159b18bcf3a70e95661001d
#
_entry.id   28d76c963159b18bcf3a70e95661001d
#
_cell.length_a   1.000
_cell.length_b   1.000
_cell.length_c   1.000
_cell.angle_alpha   90.00
_cell.angle_beta   90.00
_cell.angle_gamma   90.00
#
_symmetry.space_group_name_H-M   'P 1'
#
loop_
_entity.id
_entity.type
_entity.pdbx_description
1 polymer ?
#
loop_
_entity_poly.entity_id
_entity_poly.type
_entity_poly.pdbx_seq_one_letter_code
_entity_poly.pdbx_strand_id
1 'polypeptide(L)'
;EIPTEILVQHELPEPEILTDWLSTTKARKVSLISPQRQTKAELIEMVERNANFELERTQRVSDRNTQALQDLATILDLPELPKRIEGYDISHIQGSNAVASQVVFVDGVPAQQHYRHYKIKNPDVQIGHSDDFASLAEVIGRRFRKYQRSAAEQNIPWLEFKHQVGEQQDFPDLIMIDGGKGQMSAARRALNEA
;
A
#
# COMPACT_ATOMS: atom_id res chain seq x y z
N GLU A 1 -14.02 0.56 -24.37
CA GLU A 1 -14.58 0.52 -25.75
C GLU A 1 -14.01 -0.71 -26.48
N ILE A 2 -14.87 -1.57 -27.08
CA ILE A 2 -14.44 -2.77 -27.79
C ILE A 2 -14.06 -2.38 -29.22
N PRO A 3 -12.84 -2.69 -29.75
CA PRO A 3 -12.47 -2.41 -31.13
C PRO A 3 -13.20 -3.33 -32.13
N THR A 4 -13.17 -3.01 -33.40
CA THR A 4 -13.76 -3.85 -34.47
C THR A 4 -12.87 -5.02 -34.87
N GLU A 5 -11.58 -4.89 -34.61
CA GLU A 5 -10.58 -5.91 -34.90
C GLU A 5 -9.68 -6.08 -33.67
N ILE A 6 -9.49 -7.33 -33.26
CA ILE A 6 -8.60 -7.71 -32.15
C ILE A 6 -7.59 -8.69 -32.69
N LEU A 7 -6.31 -8.34 -32.56
CA LEU A 7 -5.22 -9.24 -32.92
C LEU A 7 -4.81 -10.06 -31.71
N VAL A 8 -4.65 -11.35 -31.90
CA VAL A 8 -4.24 -12.29 -30.83
C VAL A 8 -2.99 -13.05 -31.27
N GLN A 9 -2.13 -13.37 -30.32
CA GLN A 9 -0.84 -14.03 -30.56
C GLN A 9 -1.00 -15.46 -31.07
N HIS A 10 -1.97 -16.19 -30.48
CA HIS A 10 -2.24 -17.59 -30.79
C HIS A 10 -3.71 -17.77 -31.16
N GLU A 11 -3.99 -18.83 -31.89
CA GLU A 11 -5.37 -19.25 -32.09
C GLU A 11 -6.01 -19.59 -30.74
N LEU A 12 -7.17 -18.98 -30.51
CA LEU A 12 -7.91 -19.22 -29.28
C LEU A 12 -8.77 -20.49 -29.44
N PRO A 13 -8.99 -21.26 -28.37
CA PRO A 13 -10.01 -22.30 -28.40
C PRO A 13 -11.39 -21.61 -28.58
N GLU A 14 -12.20 -22.17 -29.49
CA GLU A 14 -13.56 -21.70 -29.77
C GLU A 14 -13.65 -20.18 -30.08
N PRO A 15 -12.89 -19.65 -31.05
CA PRO A 15 -12.83 -18.23 -31.34
C PRO A 15 -14.18 -17.64 -31.76
N GLU A 16 -15.07 -18.49 -32.31
CA GLU A 16 -16.41 -18.10 -32.77
C GLU A 16 -17.29 -17.65 -31.60
N ILE A 17 -17.28 -18.36 -30.47
CA ILE A 17 -18.07 -18.03 -29.28
C ILE A 17 -17.66 -16.67 -28.75
N LEU A 18 -16.34 -16.43 -28.65
CA LEU A 18 -15.83 -15.16 -28.17
C LEU A 18 -16.13 -14.01 -29.14
N THR A 19 -16.02 -14.26 -30.45
CA THR A 19 -16.33 -13.30 -31.50
C THR A 19 -17.82 -12.89 -31.48
N ASP A 20 -18.72 -13.86 -31.30
CA ASP A 20 -20.17 -13.61 -31.21
C ASP A 20 -20.54 -12.84 -29.94
N TRP A 21 -19.96 -13.22 -28.81
CA TRP A 21 -20.17 -12.51 -27.55
C TRP A 21 -19.70 -11.04 -27.62
N LEU A 22 -18.48 -10.81 -28.15
CA LEU A 22 -17.94 -9.46 -28.31
C LEU A 22 -18.75 -8.63 -29.29
N SER A 23 -19.22 -9.24 -30.40
CA SER A 23 -20.03 -8.57 -31.42
C SER A 23 -21.41 -8.18 -30.86
N THR A 24 -22.01 -9.06 -30.08
CA THR A 24 -23.28 -8.81 -29.38
C THR A 24 -23.13 -7.68 -28.37
N THR A 25 -22.08 -7.73 -27.55
CA THR A 25 -21.81 -6.70 -26.53
C THR A 25 -21.53 -5.32 -27.15
N LYS A 26 -20.88 -5.28 -28.31
CA LYS A 26 -20.59 -4.05 -29.05
C LYS A 26 -21.76 -3.59 -29.92
N ALA A 27 -22.76 -4.42 -30.17
CA ALA A 27 -23.83 -4.23 -31.18
C ALA A 27 -23.26 -4.01 -32.60
N ARG A 28 -22.06 -4.57 -32.89
CA ARG A 28 -21.37 -4.46 -34.18
C ARG A 28 -20.38 -5.59 -34.34
N LYS A 29 -20.15 -6.03 -35.58
CA LYS A 29 -19.20 -7.13 -35.85
C LYS A 29 -17.80 -6.81 -35.30
N VAL A 30 -17.27 -7.75 -34.53
CA VAL A 30 -15.90 -7.79 -34.04
C VAL A 30 -15.22 -9.01 -34.69
N SER A 31 -13.97 -8.87 -35.10
CA SER A 31 -13.17 -9.99 -35.63
C SER A 31 -11.94 -10.23 -34.75
N LEU A 32 -11.69 -11.51 -34.47
CA LEU A 32 -10.46 -11.98 -33.83
C LEU A 32 -9.54 -12.54 -34.90
N ILE A 33 -8.31 -12.08 -34.96
CA ILE A 33 -7.34 -12.48 -35.99
C ILE A 33 -6.03 -12.88 -35.33
N SER A 34 -5.54 -14.07 -35.67
CA SER A 34 -4.15 -14.48 -35.35
C SER A 34 -3.30 -14.28 -36.59
N PRO A 35 -2.60 -13.14 -36.74
CA PRO A 35 -1.87 -12.85 -37.96
C PRO A 35 -0.55 -13.65 -38.04
N GLN A 36 -0.33 -14.33 -39.15
CA GLN A 36 0.86 -15.14 -39.36
C GLN A 36 1.92 -14.43 -40.23
N ARG A 37 1.58 -13.31 -40.87
CA ARG A 37 2.44 -12.62 -41.84
C ARG A 37 2.19 -11.14 -41.88
N GLN A 38 3.19 -10.38 -42.44
CA GLN A 38 3.11 -8.94 -42.70
C GLN A 38 3.06 -8.07 -41.43
N THR A 39 2.72 -6.80 -41.58
CA THR A 39 2.75 -5.74 -40.56
C THR A 39 1.96 -6.11 -39.29
N LYS A 40 0.88 -6.87 -39.41
CA LYS A 40 0.09 -7.29 -38.24
C LYS A 40 0.81 -8.32 -37.37
N ALA A 41 1.60 -9.22 -37.98
CA ALA A 41 2.44 -10.15 -37.23
C ALA A 41 3.58 -9.40 -36.50
N GLU A 42 4.20 -8.43 -37.17
CA GLU A 42 5.23 -7.57 -36.55
C GLU A 42 4.69 -6.75 -35.38
N LEU A 43 3.43 -6.29 -35.45
CA LEU A 43 2.76 -5.63 -34.33
C LEU A 43 2.57 -6.57 -33.14
N ILE A 44 2.15 -7.82 -33.36
CA ILE A 44 2.03 -8.81 -32.30
C ILE A 44 3.38 -9.09 -31.65
N GLU A 45 4.44 -9.29 -32.43
CA GLU A 45 5.78 -9.51 -31.87
C GLU A 45 6.27 -8.30 -31.04
N MET A 46 5.95 -7.08 -31.46
CA MET A 46 6.29 -5.88 -30.71
C MET A 46 5.51 -5.82 -29.38
N VAL A 47 4.22 -6.13 -29.40
CA VAL A 47 3.38 -6.16 -28.20
C VAL A 47 3.86 -7.25 -27.24
N GLU A 48 4.20 -8.43 -27.75
CA GLU A 48 4.74 -9.54 -26.98
C GLU A 48 6.06 -9.17 -26.30
N ARG A 49 6.99 -8.56 -27.03
CA ARG A 49 8.25 -8.09 -26.46
C ARG A 49 8.03 -7.05 -25.35
N ASN A 50 7.11 -6.12 -25.57
CA ASN A 50 6.78 -5.12 -24.57
C ASN A 50 6.14 -5.75 -23.33
N ALA A 51 5.22 -6.69 -23.51
CA ALA A 51 4.57 -7.42 -22.41
C ALA A 51 5.59 -8.23 -21.59
N ASN A 52 6.48 -8.96 -22.25
CA ASN A 52 7.55 -9.71 -21.60
C ASN A 52 8.51 -8.79 -20.84
N PHE A 53 8.90 -7.68 -21.43
CA PHE A 53 9.76 -6.69 -20.77
C PHE A 53 9.11 -6.11 -19.49
N GLU A 54 7.82 -5.75 -19.56
CA GLU A 54 7.09 -5.25 -18.38
C GLU A 54 6.87 -6.33 -17.32
N LEU A 55 6.66 -7.59 -17.74
CA LEU A 55 6.56 -8.72 -16.82
C LEU A 55 7.88 -8.92 -16.06
N GLU A 56 9.00 -8.99 -16.76
CA GLU A 56 10.33 -9.12 -16.15
C GLU A 56 10.65 -7.95 -15.23
N ARG A 57 10.31 -6.73 -15.65
CA ARG A 57 10.51 -5.53 -14.84
C ARG A 57 9.70 -5.59 -13.55
N THR A 58 8.43 -5.97 -13.64
CA THR A 58 7.54 -6.09 -12.48
C THR A 58 8.04 -7.17 -11.52
N GLN A 59 8.49 -8.31 -12.06
CA GLN A 59 9.04 -9.40 -11.26
C GLN A 59 10.31 -8.98 -10.52
N ARG A 60 11.25 -8.33 -11.20
CA ARG A 60 12.47 -7.79 -10.56
C ARG A 60 12.17 -6.79 -9.45
N VAL A 61 11.15 -5.93 -9.61
CA VAL A 61 10.73 -4.99 -8.57
C VAL A 61 10.13 -5.76 -7.39
N SER A 62 9.28 -6.74 -7.63
CA SER A 62 8.70 -7.60 -6.59
C SER A 62 9.78 -8.35 -5.80
N ASP A 63 10.75 -8.95 -6.49
CA ASP A 63 11.86 -9.68 -5.86
C ASP A 63 12.71 -8.75 -4.98
N ARG A 64 12.99 -7.54 -5.47
CA ARG A 64 13.73 -6.52 -4.70
C ARG A 64 12.97 -6.08 -3.44
N ASN A 65 11.67 -5.88 -3.55
CA ASN A 65 10.85 -5.49 -2.40
C ASN A 65 10.80 -6.62 -1.36
N THR A 66 10.63 -7.86 -1.80
CA THR A 66 10.65 -9.04 -0.93
C THR A 66 12.01 -9.15 -0.21
N GLN A 67 13.11 -9.01 -0.94
CA GLN A 67 14.44 -9.02 -0.35
C GLN A 67 14.64 -7.89 0.68
N ALA A 68 14.19 -6.67 0.37
CA ALA A 68 14.27 -5.54 1.29
C ALA A 68 13.47 -5.77 2.58
N LEU A 69 12.29 -6.40 2.49
CA LEU A 69 11.51 -6.77 3.67
C LEU A 69 12.20 -7.87 4.50
N GLN A 70 12.86 -8.83 3.85
CA GLN A 70 13.65 -9.88 4.52
C GLN A 70 14.85 -9.26 5.26
N ASP A 71 15.58 -8.38 4.60
CA ASP A 71 16.71 -7.66 5.20
C ASP A 71 16.26 -6.84 6.41
N LEU A 72 15.14 -6.12 6.27
CA LEU A 72 14.53 -5.34 7.35
C LEU A 72 14.13 -6.22 8.54
N ALA A 73 13.45 -7.33 8.28
CA ALA A 73 13.05 -8.29 9.32
C ALA A 73 14.28 -8.86 10.04
N THR A 74 15.34 -9.18 9.30
CA THR A 74 16.60 -9.68 9.86
C THR A 74 17.30 -8.63 10.73
N ILE A 75 17.42 -7.39 10.25
CA ILE A 75 18.10 -6.30 10.98
C ILE A 75 17.35 -5.95 12.28
N LEU A 76 16.02 -6.00 12.25
CA LEU A 76 15.17 -5.64 13.40
C LEU A 76 14.78 -6.84 14.27
N ASP A 77 15.25 -8.05 13.95
CA ASP A 77 14.92 -9.30 14.64
C ASP A 77 13.39 -9.49 14.76
N LEU A 78 12.68 -9.26 13.65
CA LEU A 78 11.22 -9.43 13.61
C LEU A 78 10.86 -10.91 13.45
N PRO A 79 9.80 -11.38 14.11
CA PRO A 79 9.38 -12.80 14.01
C PRO A 79 8.81 -13.17 12.64
N GLU A 80 8.28 -12.17 11.91
CA GLU A 80 7.66 -12.32 10.58
C GLU A 80 8.01 -11.14 9.68
N LEU A 81 7.85 -11.32 8.37
CA LEU A 81 8.02 -10.22 7.41
C LEU A 81 6.92 -9.17 7.62
N PRO A 82 7.26 -7.89 7.76
CA PRO A 82 6.28 -6.84 7.93
C PRO A 82 5.57 -6.56 6.60
N LYS A 83 4.31 -6.99 6.47
CA LYS A 83 3.49 -6.76 5.27
C LYS A 83 3.03 -5.32 5.18
N ARG A 84 2.66 -4.72 6.32
CA ARG A 84 2.23 -3.32 6.39
C ARG A 84 3.15 -2.52 7.30
N ILE A 85 3.76 -1.48 6.72
CA ILE A 85 4.66 -0.55 7.42
C ILE A 85 4.03 0.83 7.38
N GLU A 86 3.93 1.50 8.53
CA GLU A 86 3.46 2.88 8.63
C GLU A 86 4.60 3.78 9.11
N GLY A 87 4.95 4.80 8.32
CA GLY A 87 5.95 5.80 8.67
C GLY A 87 5.28 7.10 9.12
N TYR A 88 5.82 7.74 10.15
CA TYR A 88 5.31 9.00 10.71
C TYR A 88 6.40 10.06 10.76
N ASP A 89 6.07 11.23 10.25
CA ASP A 89 6.89 12.44 10.29
C ASP A 89 6.07 13.61 10.83
N ILE A 90 6.69 14.43 11.70
CA ILE A 90 6.08 15.66 12.24
C ILE A 90 6.73 16.86 11.55
N SER A 91 5.91 17.64 10.88
CA SER A 91 6.36 18.84 10.17
C SER A 91 5.73 20.09 10.79
N HIS A 92 6.55 21.09 11.04
CA HIS A 92 6.11 22.41 11.50
C HIS A 92 6.15 23.40 10.34
N ILE A 93 4.99 23.91 9.95
CA ILE A 93 4.88 24.96 8.95
C ILE A 93 4.99 26.29 9.67
N GLN A 94 5.91 27.16 9.25
CA GLN A 94 6.11 28.49 9.86
C GLN A 94 4.78 29.26 9.94
N GLY A 95 4.39 29.64 11.17
CA GLY A 95 3.18 30.41 11.43
C GLY A 95 1.87 29.62 11.45
N SER A 96 1.90 28.29 11.38
CA SER A 96 0.71 27.45 11.41
C SER A 96 0.86 26.27 12.38
N ASN A 97 -0.25 25.58 12.63
CA ASN A 97 -0.29 24.39 13.47
C ASN A 97 0.62 23.29 12.93
N ALA A 98 1.20 22.48 13.82
CA ALA A 98 1.95 21.28 13.47
C ALA A 98 1.06 20.29 12.69
N VAL A 99 1.65 19.63 11.70
CA VAL A 99 1.00 18.60 10.88
C VAL A 99 1.87 17.34 10.91
N ALA A 100 1.24 16.21 11.12
CA ALA A 100 1.90 14.92 10.94
C ALA A 100 1.50 14.27 9.63
N SER A 101 2.47 13.69 8.95
CA SER A 101 2.28 12.87 7.76
C SER A 101 2.39 11.39 8.12
N GLN A 102 1.47 10.60 7.62
CA GLN A 102 1.53 9.13 7.65
C GLN A 102 1.73 8.63 6.24
N VAL A 103 2.81 7.90 6.01
CA VAL A 103 3.06 7.14 4.79
C VAL A 103 2.84 5.65 5.08
N VAL A 104 2.42 4.91 4.08
CA VAL A 104 2.10 3.49 4.22
C VAL A 104 2.74 2.70 3.10
N PHE A 105 3.37 1.60 3.45
CA PHE A 105 3.85 0.59 2.52
C PHE A 105 3.09 -0.71 2.76
N VAL A 106 2.71 -1.37 1.69
CA VAL A 106 2.11 -2.71 1.72
C VAL A 106 2.95 -3.61 0.82
N ASP A 107 3.43 -4.72 1.35
CA ASP A 107 4.33 -5.65 0.66
C ASP A 107 5.55 -4.96 0.01
N GLY A 108 6.11 -3.97 0.72
CA GLY A 108 7.26 -3.19 0.27
C GLY A 108 6.95 -2.13 -0.80
N VAL A 109 5.68 -1.94 -1.17
CA VAL A 109 5.25 -0.97 -2.18
C VAL A 109 4.52 0.20 -1.52
N PRO A 110 4.81 1.46 -1.92
CA PRO A 110 4.07 2.62 -1.43
C PRO A 110 2.57 2.53 -1.72
N ALA A 111 1.73 2.56 -0.69
CA ALA A 111 0.28 2.47 -0.78
C ALA A 111 -0.34 3.86 -0.56
N GLN A 112 -0.23 4.75 -1.56
CA GLN A 112 -0.60 6.17 -1.46
C GLN A 112 -2.07 6.38 -1.06
N GLN A 113 -2.97 5.47 -1.42
CA GLN A 113 -4.39 5.51 -1.02
C GLN A 113 -4.60 5.42 0.50
N HIS A 114 -3.60 4.96 1.24
CA HIS A 114 -3.60 4.85 2.69
C HIS A 114 -2.87 6.00 3.39
N TYR A 115 -2.24 6.92 2.66
CA TYR A 115 -1.56 8.09 3.24
C TYR A 115 -2.55 8.98 3.97
N ARG A 116 -2.13 9.57 5.09
CA ARG A 116 -2.94 10.47 5.90
C ARG A 116 -2.12 11.68 6.34
N HIS A 117 -2.82 12.79 6.50
CA HIS A 117 -2.30 13.98 7.15
C HIS A 117 -3.12 14.24 8.41
N TYR A 118 -2.45 14.46 9.51
CA TYR A 118 -3.05 14.74 10.80
C TYR A 118 -2.74 16.17 11.20
N LYS A 119 -3.77 16.99 11.28
CA LYS A 119 -3.65 18.29 11.94
C LYS A 119 -3.56 18.05 13.45
N ILE A 120 -2.49 18.56 14.09
CA ILE A 120 -2.30 18.48 15.53
C ILE A 120 -3.32 19.41 16.20
N LYS A 121 -3.99 18.92 17.23
CA LYS A 121 -5.05 19.63 17.95
C LYS A 121 -4.67 19.95 19.39
N ASN A 122 -3.55 19.39 19.88
CA ASN A 122 -3.09 19.62 21.25
C ASN A 122 -2.82 21.11 21.48
N PRO A 123 -3.51 21.77 22.42
CA PRO A 123 -3.32 23.20 22.72
C PRO A 123 -1.94 23.50 23.29
N ASP A 124 -1.26 22.52 23.88
CA ASP A 124 0.07 22.68 24.45
C ASP A 124 1.17 22.76 23.37
N VAL A 125 0.85 22.34 22.14
CA VAL A 125 1.71 22.50 20.95
C VAL A 125 1.43 23.87 20.34
N GLN A 126 1.96 24.93 20.96
CA GLN A 126 1.75 26.32 20.52
C GLN A 126 2.81 26.76 19.49
N ILE A 127 2.45 27.82 18.75
CA ILE A 127 3.35 28.47 17.80
C ILE A 127 4.64 28.91 18.54
N GLY A 128 5.79 28.37 18.08
CA GLY A 128 7.10 28.68 18.66
C GLY A 128 7.61 27.69 19.74
N HIS A 129 6.78 26.78 20.22
CA HIS A 129 7.18 25.64 21.03
C HIS A 129 6.75 24.36 20.32
N SER A 130 7.63 23.80 19.50
CA SER A 130 7.38 22.53 18.86
C SER A 130 7.58 21.41 19.89
N ASP A 131 6.48 20.82 20.36
CA ASP A 131 6.55 19.57 21.10
C ASP A 131 6.23 18.39 20.18
N ASP A 132 7.28 17.90 19.51
CA ASP A 132 7.19 16.76 18.60
C ASP A 132 6.75 15.49 19.35
N PHE A 133 7.08 15.38 20.65
CA PHE A 133 6.69 14.25 21.47
C PHE A 133 5.16 14.24 21.70
N ALA A 134 4.58 15.37 22.09
CA ALA A 134 3.15 15.50 22.29
C ALA A 134 2.38 15.37 20.97
N SER A 135 2.92 15.94 19.90
CA SER A 135 2.35 15.83 18.55
C SER A 135 2.30 14.37 18.06
N LEU A 136 3.41 13.64 18.21
CA LEU A 136 3.48 12.24 17.81
C LEU A 136 2.57 11.37 18.68
N ALA A 137 2.54 11.57 19.99
CA ALA A 137 1.65 10.86 20.91
C ALA A 137 0.18 11.06 20.53
N GLU A 138 -0.23 12.29 20.19
CA GLU A 138 -1.60 12.59 19.72
C GLU A 138 -1.92 11.79 18.44
N VAL A 139 -1.02 11.81 17.45
CA VAL A 139 -1.25 11.15 16.16
C VAL A 139 -1.37 9.64 16.33
N ILE A 140 -0.44 9.03 17.04
CA ILE A 140 -0.46 7.60 17.34
C ILE A 140 -1.73 7.22 18.12
N GLY A 141 -2.06 7.94 19.19
CA GLY A 141 -3.28 7.68 19.95
C GLY A 141 -4.55 7.80 19.09
N ARG A 142 -4.62 8.79 18.18
CA ARG A 142 -5.76 8.93 17.24
C ARG A 142 -5.83 7.79 16.23
N ARG A 143 -4.68 7.34 15.70
CA ARG A 143 -4.60 6.25 14.71
C ARG A 143 -5.06 4.92 15.31
N PHE A 144 -4.64 4.64 16.53
CA PHE A 144 -4.89 3.33 17.17
C PHE A 144 -6.11 3.28 18.09
N ARG A 145 -6.76 4.42 18.36
CA ARG A 145 -7.91 4.53 19.28
C ARG A 145 -9.03 3.50 19.01
N LYS A 146 -9.35 3.24 17.76
CA LYS A 146 -10.40 2.27 17.42
C LYS A 146 -10.04 0.85 17.87
N TYR A 147 -8.77 0.46 17.70
CA TYR A 147 -8.29 -0.86 18.07
C TYR A 147 -8.20 -1.03 19.59
N GLN A 148 -7.75 0.00 20.27
CA GLN A 148 -7.66 0.03 21.72
C GLN A 148 -9.05 -0.09 22.36
N ARG A 149 -10.05 0.59 21.81
CA ARG A 149 -11.45 0.44 22.25
C ARG A 149 -11.98 -0.97 22.05
N SER A 150 -11.76 -1.54 20.86
CA SER A 150 -12.22 -2.89 20.56
C SER A 150 -11.51 -3.94 21.43
N ALA A 151 -10.24 -3.75 21.74
CA ALA A 151 -9.50 -4.62 22.66
C ALA A 151 -10.05 -4.50 24.09
N ALA A 152 -10.31 -3.28 24.56
CA ALA A 152 -10.90 -3.03 25.88
C ALA A 152 -12.31 -3.63 26.03
N GLU A 153 -13.15 -3.51 25.00
CA GLU A 153 -14.50 -4.11 24.97
C GLU A 153 -14.45 -5.64 25.08
N GLN A 154 -13.39 -6.27 24.54
CA GLN A 154 -13.19 -7.71 24.60
C GLN A 154 -12.35 -8.16 25.80
N ASN A 155 -11.86 -7.22 26.61
CA ASN A 155 -10.97 -7.46 27.75
C ASN A 155 -9.69 -8.24 27.37
N ILE A 156 -9.12 -7.90 26.21
CA ILE A 156 -7.91 -8.52 25.65
C ILE A 156 -6.79 -7.47 25.65
N PRO A 157 -5.56 -7.83 26.07
CA PRO A 157 -4.41 -6.94 25.90
C PRO A 157 -4.27 -6.54 24.42
N TRP A 158 -4.16 -5.25 24.15
CA TRP A 158 -4.21 -4.74 22.78
C TRP A 158 -3.12 -5.33 21.86
N LEU A 159 -1.96 -5.71 22.41
CA LEU A 159 -0.89 -6.39 21.67
C LEU A 159 -1.30 -7.80 21.22
N GLU A 160 -2.13 -8.50 22.02
CA GLU A 160 -2.69 -9.80 21.65
C GLU A 160 -3.87 -9.63 20.68
N PHE A 161 -4.57 -8.51 20.76
CA PHE A 161 -5.66 -8.17 19.86
C PHE A 161 -5.21 -8.14 18.38
N LYS A 162 -3.96 -7.74 18.11
CA LYS A 162 -3.36 -7.78 16.78
C LYS A 162 -3.49 -9.16 16.12
N HIS A 163 -3.23 -10.24 16.86
CA HIS A 163 -3.30 -11.59 16.33
C HIS A 163 -4.74 -12.07 16.05
N GLN A 164 -5.74 -11.42 16.66
CA GLN A 164 -7.15 -11.75 16.47
C GLN A 164 -7.80 -10.95 15.35
N VAL A 165 -7.32 -9.73 15.11
CA VAL A 165 -7.87 -8.82 14.10
C VAL A 165 -7.59 -9.31 12.66
N GLY A 166 -6.60 -10.20 12.50
CA GLY A 166 -6.28 -10.85 11.24
C GLY A 166 -5.83 -9.88 10.13
N GLU A 167 -5.57 -10.42 8.96
CA GLU A 167 -5.11 -9.68 7.76
C GLU A 167 -6.15 -8.67 7.22
N GLN A 168 -7.37 -8.68 7.72
CA GLN A 168 -8.48 -7.86 7.20
C GLN A 168 -8.50 -6.42 7.69
N GLN A 169 -7.64 -6.04 8.62
CA GLN A 169 -7.64 -4.69 9.15
C GLN A 169 -6.33 -3.98 8.84
N ASP A 170 -6.42 -2.66 8.61
CA ASP A 170 -5.30 -1.76 8.36
C ASP A 170 -4.34 -1.63 9.55
N PHE A 171 -4.02 -2.72 10.26
CA PHE A 171 -3.10 -2.72 11.38
C PHE A 171 -1.67 -2.88 10.87
N PRO A 172 -0.71 -2.02 11.26
CA PRO A 172 0.67 -2.15 10.81
C PRO A 172 1.42 -3.24 11.56
N ASP A 173 2.32 -3.91 10.85
CA ASP A 173 3.29 -4.84 11.43
C ASP A 173 4.49 -4.11 11.99
N LEU A 174 4.81 -2.94 11.41
CA LEU A 174 5.93 -2.10 11.80
C LEU A 174 5.54 -0.63 11.74
N ILE A 175 5.88 0.11 12.78
CA ILE A 175 5.76 1.57 12.83
C ILE A 175 7.18 2.17 12.78
N MET A 176 7.41 3.03 11.80
CA MET A 176 8.65 3.79 11.66
C MET A 176 8.41 5.24 12.06
N ILE A 177 9.30 5.82 12.84
CA ILE A 177 9.23 7.18 13.32
C ILE A 177 10.54 7.88 12.94
N ASP A 178 10.43 8.97 12.19
CA ASP A 178 11.58 9.83 11.94
C ASP A 178 11.86 10.67 13.18
N GLY A 179 12.73 10.15 14.03
CA GLY A 179 13.03 10.81 15.30
C GLY A 179 13.92 10.02 16.23
N GLY A 180 14.26 10.66 17.35
CA GLY A 180 15.13 10.10 18.38
C GLY A 180 14.39 9.24 19.41
N LYS A 181 15.15 8.73 20.38
CA LYS A 181 14.65 7.87 21.48
C LYS A 181 13.47 8.46 22.25
N GLY A 182 13.40 9.79 22.37
CA GLY A 182 12.32 10.48 23.08
C GLY A 182 10.98 10.36 22.33
N GLN A 183 11.00 10.56 21.02
CA GLN A 183 9.80 10.41 20.15
C GLN A 183 9.31 8.96 20.14
N MET A 184 10.23 8.00 20.04
CA MET A 184 9.89 6.59 20.15
C MET A 184 9.25 6.25 21.50
N SER A 185 9.77 6.80 22.60
CA SER A 185 9.22 6.59 23.94
C SER A 185 7.83 7.22 24.09
N ALA A 186 7.58 8.38 23.46
CA ALA A 186 6.26 9.03 23.44
C ALA A 186 5.24 8.21 22.66
N ALA A 187 5.62 7.72 21.46
CA ALA A 187 4.77 6.85 20.66
C ALA A 187 4.42 5.55 21.40
N ARG A 188 5.41 4.90 22.03
CA ARG A 188 5.20 3.67 22.80
C ARG A 188 4.25 3.90 23.98
N ARG A 189 4.37 5.01 24.69
CA ARG A 189 3.41 5.37 25.75
C ARG A 189 2.01 5.55 25.20
N ALA A 190 1.85 6.31 24.12
CA ALA A 190 0.55 6.51 23.47
C ALA A 190 -0.12 5.22 22.98
N LEU A 191 0.68 4.20 22.64
CA LEU A 191 0.18 2.87 22.30
C LEU A 191 -0.28 2.08 23.53
N ASN A 192 0.31 2.30 24.70
CA ASN A 192 0.06 1.51 25.93
C ASN A 192 -0.97 2.17 26.87
N GLU A 193 -1.16 3.48 26.79
CA GLU A 193 -2.02 4.26 27.72
C GLU A 193 -3.46 4.45 27.24
N ALA A 194 -3.78 3.92 26.05
CA ALA A 194 -5.10 4.12 25.47
C ALA A 194 -5.98 2.83 25.55
#